data_161c4619c5cfd863481a16ed1e302a4f
#
_entry.id   161c4619c5cfd863481a16ed1e302a4f
#
_cell.length_a   1.000
_cell.length_b   1.000
_cell.length_c   1.000
_cell.angle_alpha   90.00
_cell.angle_beta   90.00
_cell.angle_gamma   90.00
#
_symmetry.space_group_name_H-M   'P 1'
#
loop_
_entity.id
_entity.type
_entity.pdbx_description
1 polymer ?
#
loop_
_entity_poly.entity_id
_entity_poly.type
_entity_poly.pdbx_seq_one_letter_code
_entity_poly.pdbx_strand_id
1 'polypeptide(L)'
;MEYANTLDGQMYRFGFWSVLIVIASGIASGFMPLDVPGGYAAAHTDRVLWLQANRTRFIAGWVNQIVAMFSLSGVFACSAWLIARSHTLRAMLAAMVVFMSVIAFIIPKFMAIWTIPLLGDSIANSTSGHEMAAMLLPLLNVSIPFSLY
;
A
#
# COMPACT_ATOMS: atom_id res chain seq x y z
N MET A 1 -11.92 34.08 9.74
CA MET A 1 -12.49 33.19 8.69
C MET A 1 -11.81 33.37 7.31
N GLU A 2 -11.22 34.50 7.01
CA GLU A 2 -10.60 34.79 5.69
C GLU A 2 -9.37 33.93 5.37
N TYR A 3 -8.52 33.67 6.35
CA TYR A 3 -7.31 32.81 6.17
C TYR A 3 -7.61 31.37 5.79
N ALA A 4 -8.76 30.82 6.22
CA ALA A 4 -9.13 29.44 5.93
C ALA A 4 -9.46 29.20 4.44
N ASN A 5 -9.76 30.26 3.69
CA ASN A 5 -10.10 30.18 2.25
C ASN A 5 -8.89 30.51 1.34
N THR A 6 -7.74 30.90 1.92
CA THR A 6 -6.51 31.05 1.16
C THR A 6 -5.97 29.67 0.74
N LEU A 7 -5.22 29.61 -0.36
CA LEU A 7 -4.59 28.36 -0.82
C LEU A 7 -3.71 27.73 0.27
N ASP A 8 -3.02 28.56 1.04
CA ASP A 8 -2.22 28.10 2.18
C ASP A 8 -3.08 27.44 3.26
N GLY A 9 -4.19 28.06 3.63
CA GLY A 9 -5.12 27.48 4.61
C GLY A 9 -5.68 26.15 4.14
N GLN A 10 -5.96 25.99 2.86
CA GLN A 10 -6.41 24.73 2.26
C GLN A 10 -5.31 23.66 2.30
N MET A 11 -4.06 24.02 1.96
CA MET A 11 -2.91 23.09 2.00
C MET A 11 -2.59 22.64 3.42
N TYR A 12 -2.65 23.52 4.43
CA TYR A 12 -2.47 23.12 5.84
C TYR A 12 -3.57 22.14 6.31
N ARG A 13 -4.82 22.41 5.95
CA ARG A 13 -5.95 21.51 6.27
C ARG A 13 -5.79 20.15 5.60
N PHE A 14 -5.41 20.14 4.33
CA PHE A 14 -5.14 18.91 3.58
C PHE A 14 -4.00 18.10 4.24
N GLY A 15 -2.87 18.75 4.56
CA GLY A 15 -1.75 18.11 5.25
C GLY A 15 -2.15 17.55 6.63
N PHE A 16 -2.93 18.30 7.41
CA PHE A 16 -3.43 17.87 8.71
C PHE A 16 -4.29 16.60 8.61
N TRP A 17 -5.26 16.57 7.71
CA TRP A 17 -6.10 15.39 7.51
C TRP A 17 -5.30 14.20 6.98
N SER A 18 -4.34 14.44 6.09
CA SER A 18 -3.43 13.42 5.58
C SER A 18 -2.63 12.77 6.71
N VAL A 19 -2.08 13.55 7.65
CA VAL A 19 -1.37 13.02 8.83
C VAL A 19 -2.30 12.17 9.70
N LEU A 20 -3.51 12.65 9.97
CA LEU A 20 -4.48 11.89 10.78
C LEU A 20 -4.83 10.53 10.14
N ILE A 21 -5.02 10.51 8.82
CA ILE A 21 -5.30 9.25 8.10
C ILE A 21 -4.10 8.31 8.15
N VAL A 22 -2.87 8.81 8.00
CA VAL A 22 -1.65 7.99 8.11
C VAL A 22 -1.56 7.36 9.50
N ILE A 23 -1.80 8.14 10.57
CA ILE A 23 -1.77 7.62 11.95
C ILE A 23 -2.87 6.56 12.15
N ALA A 24 -4.10 6.85 11.72
CA ALA A 24 -5.22 5.92 11.84
C ALA A 24 -4.95 4.62 11.06
N SER A 25 -4.42 4.72 9.84
CA SER A 25 -4.04 3.57 9.02
C SER A 25 -2.90 2.77 9.66
N GLY A 26 -1.93 3.44 10.28
CA GLY A 26 -0.83 2.79 11.02
C GLY A 26 -1.37 1.95 12.19
N ILE A 27 -2.29 2.50 12.98
CA ILE A 27 -2.95 1.77 14.07
C ILE A 27 -3.76 0.60 13.51
N ALA A 28 -4.55 0.81 12.46
CA ALA A 28 -5.36 -0.23 11.83
C ALA A 28 -4.50 -1.39 11.27
N SER A 29 -3.31 -1.09 10.76
CA SER A 29 -2.37 -2.11 10.25
C SER A 29 -1.94 -3.12 11.32
N GLY A 30 -1.92 -2.75 12.59
CA GLY A 30 -1.63 -3.67 13.68
C GLY A 30 -2.69 -4.77 13.89
N PHE A 31 -3.89 -4.57 13.35
CA PHE A 31 -5.03 -5.48 13.47
C PHE A 31 -5.35 -6.21 12.15
N MET A 32 -4.72 -5.83 11.06
CA MET A 32 -4.98 -6.36 9.72
C MET A 32 -3.77 -7.17 9.24
N PRO A 33 -3.93 -8.50 9.04
CA PRO A 33 -2.83 -9.31 8.55
C PRO A 33 -2.50 -8.95 7.09
N LEU A 34 -1.23 -8.74 6.81
CA LEU A 34 -0.71 -8.49 5.45
C LEU A 34 -0.15 -9.75 4.80
N ASP A 35 0.07 -10.81 5.57
CA ASP A 35 0.53 -12.13 5.10
C ASP A 35 0.14 -13.22 6.11
N VAL A 36 0.37 -14.48 5.73
CA VAL A 36 0.20 -15.64 6.58
C VAL A 36 1.15 -15.61 7.79
N PRO A 37 0.78 -16.14 8.95
CA PRO A 37 1.70 -16.34 10.05
C PRO A 37 2.92 -17.16 9.61
N GLY A 38 4.13 -16.66 9.87
CA GLY A 38 5.38 -17.24 9.37
C GLY A 38 5.85 -16.66 8.03
N GLY A 39 5.04 -15.87 7.35
CA GLY A 39 5.40 -15.12 6.15
C GLY A 39 6.00 -16.01 5.06
N TYR A 40 7.21 -15.67 4.58
CA TYR A 40 7.91 -16.39 3.51
C TYR A 40 8.38 -17.80 3.90
N ALA A 41 8.50 -18.10 5.20
CA ALA A 41 8.90 -19.41 5.69
C ALA A 41 7.75 -20.42 5.71
N ALA A 42 6.51 -19.96 5.55
CA ALA A 42 5.34 -20.84 5.51
C ALA A 42 5.32 -21.68 4.22
N ALA A 43 4.88 -22.94 4.32
CA ALA A 43 4.68 -23.79 3.15
C ALA A 43 3.64 -23.17 2.20
N HIS A 44 3.84 -23.32 0.87
CA HIS A 44 2.96 -22.70 -0.13
C HIS A 44 1.49 -23.12 0.03
N THR A 45 1.24 -24.40 0.37
CA THR A 45 -0.11 -24.92 0.62
C THR A 45 -0.78 -24.26 1.82
N ASP A 46 -0.07 -24.11 2.93
CA ASP A 46 -0.59 -23.49 4.15
C ASP A 46 -0.89 -22.02 3.93
N ARG A 47 -0.04 -21.35 3.16
CA ARG A 47 -0.21 -19.95 2.78
C ARG A 47 -1.48 -19.73 1.95
N VAL A 48 -1.73 -20.60 0.97
CA VAL A 48 -2.94 -20.52 0.14
C VAL A 48 -4.20 -20.78 0.95
N LEU A 49 -4.21 -21.83 1.76
CA LEU A 49 -5.35 -22.16 2.63
C LEU A 49 -5.66 -21.02 3.61
N TRP A 50 -4.62 -20.43 4.20
CA TRP A 50 -4.78 -19.30 5.10
C TRP A 50 -5.34 -18.06 4.37
N LEU A 51 -4.85 -17.75 3.17
CA LEU A 51 -5.32 -16.62 2.35
C LEU A 51 -6.79 -16.80 1.95
N GLN A 52 -7.21 -18.03 1.63
CA GLN A 52 -8.62 -18.35 1.37
C GLN A 52 -9.49 -18.08 2.60
N ALA A 53 -9.07 -18.59 3.77
CA ALA A 53 -9.81 -18.42 5.01
C ALA A 53 -9.87 -16.96 5.50
N ASN A 54 -8.85 -16.15 5.19
CA ASN A 54 -8.72 -14.77 5.65
C ASN A 54 -8.82 -13.72 4.53
N ARG A 55 -9.37 -14.07 3.37
CA ARG A 55 -9.41 -13.25 2.14
C ARG A 55 -9.83 -11.80 2.39
N THR A 56 -10.95 -11.61 3.08
CA THR A 56 -11.49 -10.25 3.34
C THR A 56 -10.55 -9.41 4.20
N ARG A 57 -9.99 -10.01 5.25
CA ARG A 57 -9.03 -9.31 6.14
C ARG A 57 -7.74 -8.96 5.43
N PHE A 58 -7.25 -9.87 4.59
CA PHE A 58 -6.06 -9.66 3.76
C PHE A 58 -6.27 -8.50 2.78
N ILE A 59 -7.38 -8.50 2.04
CA ILE A 59 -7.72 -7.42 1.11
C ILE A 59 -7.85 -6.09 1.86
N ALA A 60 -8.55 -6.08 3.00
CA ALA A 60 -8.71 -4.89 3.83
C ALA A 60 -7.35 -4.34 4.31
N GLY A 61 -6.41 -5.21 4.70
CA GLY A 61 -5.05 -4.83 5.08
C GLY A 61 -4.30 -4.13 3.94
N TRP A 62 -4.33 -4.68 2.74
CA TRP A 62 -3.68 -4.06 1.57
C TRP A 62 -4.35 -2.77 1.12
N VAL A 63 -5.68 -2.69 1.15
CA VAL A 63 -6.41 -1.44 0.88
C VAL A 63 -6.02 -0.37 1.89
N ASN A 64 -5.94 -0.72 3.17
CA ASN A 64 -5.49 0.21 4.22
C ASN A 64 -4.06 0.72 3.95
N GLN A 65 -3.14 -0.14 3.49
CA GLN A 65 -1.79 0.27 3.10
C GLN A 65 -1.79 1.24 1.91
N ILE A 66 -2.64 1.01 0.91
CA ILE A 66 -2.80 1.93 -0.23
C ILE A 66 -3.31 3.30 0.26
N VAL A 67 -4.33 3.31 1.13
CA VAL A 67 -4.85 4.55 1.73
C VAL A 67 -3.78 5.28 2.52
N ALA A 68 -2.99 4.57 3.33
CA ALA A 68 -1.86 5.14 4.06
C ALA A 68 -0.84 5.81 3.13
N MET A 69 -0.48 5.17 2.02
CA MET A 69 0.49 5.71 1.06
C MET A 69 -0.04 6.93 0.31
N PHE A 70 -1.30 6.94 -0.11
CA PHE A 70 -1.91 8.14 -0.69
C PHE A 70 -1.94 9.29 0.31
N SER A 71 -2.28 9.02 1.56
CA SER A 71 -2.29 10.04 2.60
C SER A 71 -0.89 10.55 2.93
N LEU A 72 0.10 9.66 2.96
CA LEU A 72 1.51 10.03 3.13
C LEU A 72 1.99 10.94 1.98
N SER A 73 1.60 10.66 0.74
CA SER A 73 1.90 11.54 -0.40
C SER A 73 1.27 12.93 -0.23
N GLY A 74 0.10 13.02 0.40
CA GLY A 74 -0.53 14.29 0.78
C GLY A 74 0.30 15.09 1.80
N VAL A 75 0.89 14.42 2.79
CA VAL A 75 1.83 15.07 3.73
C VAL A 75 3.05 15.62 3.00
N PHE A 76 3.64 14.82 2.10
CA PHE A 76 4.78 15.27 1.30
C PHE A 76 4.42 16.40 0.34
N ALA A 77 3.24 16.38 -0.28
CA ALA A 77 2.77 17.47 -1.14
C ALA A 77 2.65 18.78 -0.36
N CYS A 78 2.10 18.74 0.86
CA CYS A 78 2.04 19.90 1.75
C CYS A 78 3.44 20.41 2.12
N SER A 79 4.36 19.50 2.46
CA SER A 79 5.75 19.85 2.77
C SER A 79 6.47 20.48 1.56
N ALA A 80 6.30 19.89 0.38
CA ALA A 80 6.86 20.42 -0.87
C ALA A 80 6.31 21.81 -1.19
N TRP A 81 5.01 22.06 -0.96
CA TRP A 81 4.40 23.38 -1.09
C TRP A 81 5.07 24.43 -0.22
N LEU A 82 5.36 24.11 1.05
CA LEU A 82 6.03 25.01 1.97
C LEU A 82 7.47 25.32 1.53
N ILE A 83 8.21 24.30 1.08
CA ILE A 83 9.60 24.44 0.61
C ILE A 83 9.65 25.20 -0.72
N ALA A 84 8.65 25.05 -1.58
CA ALA A 84 8.61 25.68 -2.91
C ALA A 84 8.70 27.22 -2.85
N ARG A 85 8.30 27.82 -1.74
CA ARG A 85 8.40 29.29 -1.53
C ARG A 85 9.83 29.80 -1.53
N SER A 86 10.77 29.00 -1.02
CA SER A 86 12.18 29.37 -0.95
C SER A 86 13.05 28.62 -1.96
N HIS A 87 12.66 27.39 -2.34
CA HIS A 87 13.47 26.50 -3.16
C HIS A 87 12.62 25.68 -4.14
N THR A 88 12.02 26.37 -5.14
CA THR A 88 11.08 25.76 -6.10
C THR A 88 11.63 24.51 -6.79
N LEU A 89 12.87 24.54 -7.31
CA LEU A 89 13.46 23.41 -8.01
C LEU A 89 13.62 22.18 -7.09
N ARG A 90 14.08 22.40 -5.85
CA ARG A 90 14.23 21.31 -4.87
C ARG A 90 12.87 20.69 -4.49
N ALA A 91 11.86 21.52 -4.33
CA ALA A 91 10.50 21.06 -4.05
C ALA A 91 9.93 20.23 -5.20
N MET A 92 10.14 20.63 -6.46
CA MET A 92 9.71 19.88 -7.63
C MET A 92 10.41 18.53 -7.73
N LEU A 93 11.73 18.48 -7.56
CA LEU A 93 12.49 17.22 -7.58
C LEU A 93 12.04 16.27 -6.45
N ALA A 94 11.85 16.78 -5.24
CA ALA A 94 11.35 15.99 -4.12
C ALA A 94 9.94 15.44 -4.41
N ALA A 95 9.03 16.26 -4.95
CA ALA A 95 7.69 15.84 -5.33
C ALA A 95 7.71 14.74 -6.41
N MET A 96 8.58 14.82 -7.41
CA MET A 96 8.75 13.79 -8.44
C MET A 96 9.22 12.46 -7.83
N VAL A 97 10.24 12.50 -6.96
CA VAL A 97 10.76 11.29 -6.31
C VAL A 97 9.68 10.63 -5.45
N VAL A 98 8.93 11.40 -4.66
CA VAL A 98 7.83 10.89 -3.85
C VAL A 98 6.75 10.27 -4.73
N PHE A 99 6.35 10.94 -5.82
CA PHE A 99 5.33 10.44 -6.74
C PHE A 99 5.75 9.11 -7.36
N MET A 100 6.97 8.99 -7.86
CA MET A 100 7.51 7.74 -8.40
C MET A 100 7.56 6.63 -7.35
N SER A 101 7.95 6.95 -6.12
CA SER A 101 7.98 5.99 -5.00
C SER A 101 6.58 5.48 -4.65
N VAL A 102 5.57 6.37 -4.62
CA VAL A 102 4.18 5.99 -4.36
C VAL A 102 3.64 5.06 -5.45
N ILE A 103 3.91 5.35 -6.73
CA ILE A 103 3.52 4.48 -7.84
C ILE A 103 4.19 3.11 -7.71
N ALA A 104 5.51 3.08 -7.51
CA ALA A 104 6.27 1.84 -7.34
C ALA A 104 5.76 0.99 -6.15
N PHE A 105 5.29 1.65 -5.09
CA PHE A 105 4.70 0.97 -3.94
C PHE A 105 3.28 0.44 -4.23
N ILE A 106 2.44 1.21 -4.91
CA ILE A 106 1.02 0.89 -5.11
C ILE A 106 0.82 -0.23 -6.11
N ILE A 107 1.58 -0.27 -7.21
CA ILE A 107 1.43 -1.28 -8.27
C ILE A 107 1.49 -2.71 -7.74
N PRO A 108 2.51 -3.14 -6.95
CA PRO A 108 2.56 -4.48 -6.40
C PRO A 108 1.38 -4.80 -5.47
N LYS A 109 0.84 -3.80 -4.78
CA LYS A 109 -0.31 -3.99 -3.87
C LYS A 109 -1.59 -4.26 -4.64
N PHE A 110 -1.83 -3.52 -5.72
CA PHE A 110 -2.96 -3.82 -6.61
C PHE A 110 -2.83 -5.21 -7.22
N MET A 111 -1.64 -5.59 -7.66
CA MET A 111 -1.38 -6.94 -8.17
C MET A 111 -1.69 -7.99 -7.10
N ALA A 112 -1.24 -7.81 -5.87
CA ALA A 112 -1.49 -8.74 -4.77
C ALA A 112 -2.99 -8.86 -4.46
N ILE A 113 -3.71 -7.75 -4.34
CA ILE A 113 -5.16 -7.72 -4.08
C ILE A 113 -5.94 -8.45 -5.17
N TRP A 114 -5.53 -8.31 -6.43
CA TRP A 114 -6.23 -8.90 -7.56
C TRP A 114 -5.85 -10.36 -7.80
N THR A 115 -4.56 -10.68 -7.76
CA THR A 115 -4.04 -11.98 -8.18
C THR A 115 -4.21 -13.06 -7.12
N ILE A 116 -3.98 -12.74 -5.84
CA ILE A 116 -4.01 -13.74 -4.77
C ILE A 116 -5.40 -14.36 -4.57
N PRO A 117 -6.51 -13.61 -4.56
CA PRO A 117 -7.84 -14.20 -4.48
C PRO A 117 -8.20 -15.09 -5.69
N LEU A 118 -7.79 -14.67 -6.90
CA LEU A 118 -8.01 -15.47 -8.12
C LEU A 118 -7.23 -16.78 -8.11
N LEU A 119 -6.01 -16.76 -7.61
CA LEU A 119 -5.19 -17.95 -7.43
C LEU A 119 -5.83 -18.93 -6.44
N GLY A 120 -6.36 -18.41 -5.33
CA GLY A 120 -7.05 -19.22 -4.33
C GLY A 120 -8.22 -20.00 -4.93
N ASP A 121 -9.05 -19.34 -5.73
CA ASP A 121 -10.19 -19.96 -6.39
C ASP A 121 -9.75 -21.00 -7.45
N SER A 122 -8.67 -20.75 -8.17
CA SER A 122 -8.11 -21.67 -9.17
C SER A 122 -7.48 -22.91 -8.54
N ILE A 123 -6.78 -22.76 -7.41
CA ILE A 123 -6.14 -23.87 -6.69
C ILE A 123 -7.18 -24.79 -6.06
N ALA A 124 -8.29 -24.25 -5.55
CA ALA A 124 -9.36 -25.05 -4.98
C ALA A 124 -10.02 -25.96 -6.02
N ASN A 125 -9.94 -25.62 -7.31
CA ASN A 125 -10.74 -26.27 -8.35
C ASN A 125 -9.93 -27.13 -9.37
N SER A 126 -8.58 -27.11 -9.37
CA SER A 126 -7.81 -27.89 -10.35
C SER A 126 -6.35 -28.17 -9.97
N THR A 127 -5.82 -29.31 -10.43
CA THR A 127 -4.40 -29.69 -10.28
C THR A 127 -3.46 -28.71 -10.99
N SER A 128 -3.86 -28.16 -12.14
CA SER A 128 -3.11 -27.12 -12.87
C SER A 128 -3.06 -25.77 -12.14
N GLY A 129 -4.03 -25.50 -11.27
CA GLY A 129 -4.03 -24.31 -10.41
C GLY A 129 -2.89 -24.33 -9.39
N HIS A 130 -2.49 -25.50 -8.89
CA HIS A 130 -1.35 -25.66 -7.97
C HIS A 130 -0.02 -25.32 -8.66
N GLU A 131 0.17 -25.75 -9.90
CA GLU A 131 1.37 -25.43 -10.68
C GLU A 131 1.45 -23.94 -10.99
N MET A 132 0.33 -23.30 -11.36
CA MET A 132 0.27 -21.88 -11.62
C MET A 132 0.53 -21.06 -10.34
N ALA A 133 0.01 -21.50 -9.19
CA ALA A 133 0.29 -20.86 -7.91
C ALA A 133 1.77 -21.00 -7.51
N ALA A 134 2.37 -22.16 -7.72
CA ALA A 134 3.79 -22.38 -7.46
C ALA A 134 4.69 -21.47 -8.30
N MET A 135 4.27 -21.10 -9.52
CA MET A 135 4.99 -20.15 -10.38
C MET A 135 4.76 -18.70 -10.01
N LEU A 136 3.54 -18.32 -9.64
CA LEU A 136 3.16 -16.92 -9.41
C LEU A 136 3.44 -16.46 -7.99
N LEU A 137 3.35 -17.31 -6.97
CA LEU A 137 3.67 -16.96 -5.60
C LEU A 137 5.11 -16.45 -5.39
N PRO A 138 6.16 -17.03 -6.00
CA PRO A 138 7.50 -16.48 -5.94
C PRO A 138 7.61 -15.08 -6.56
N LEU A 139 6.92 -14.82 -7.68
CA LEU A 139 6.90 -13.49 -8.32
C LEU A 139 6.22 -12.44 -7.44
N LEU A 140 5.12 -12.80 -6.79
CA LEU A 140 4.45 -11.95 -5.81
C LEU A 140 5.33 -11.75 -4.57
N ASN A 141 6.06 -12.76 -4.14
CA ASN A 141 6.99 -12.68 -3.01
C ASN A 141 8.16 -11.72 -3.27
N VAL A 142 8.67 -11.64 -4.49
CA VAL A 142 9.73 -10.69 -4.85
C VAL A 142 9.21 -9.25 -4.83
N SER A 143 7.96 -9.00 -5.14
CA SER A 143 7.38 -7.65 -5.14
C SER A 143 6.99 -7.15 -3.74
N ILE A 144 6.69 -8.04 -2.80
CA ILE A 144 6.30 -7.71 -1.43
C ILE A 144 7.49 -7.20 -0.58
N PRO A 145 8.71 -7.81 -0.59
CA PRO A 145 9.85 -7.32 0.18
C PRO A 145 10.27 -5.90 -0.17
N PHE A 146 10.24 -5.52 -1.44
CA PHE A 146 10.52 -4.15 -1.89
C PHE A 146 9.55 -3.10 -1.32
N SER A 147 8.46 -3.53 -0.74
CA SER A 147 7.43 -2.66 -0.18
C SER A 147 7.40 -2.64 1.35
N LEU A 148 8.19 -3.49 2.02
CA LEU A 148 8.28 -3.60 3.48
C LEU A 148 9.59 -2.99 4.04
N TYR A 149 10.55 -2.66 3.19
CA TYR A 149 11.77 -1.91 3.49
C TYR A 149 11.75 -0.54 2.80
#